data_50711995ff612aff221d976d1880e10f
#
_entry.id   50711995ff612aff221d976d1880e10f
#
_cell.length_a   1.000
_cell.length_b   1.000
_cell.length_c   1.000
_cell.angle_alpha   90.00
_cell.angle_beta   90.00
_cell.angle_gamma   90.00
#
_symmetry.space_group_name_H-M   'P 1'
#
loop_
_entity.id
_entity.type
_entity.pdbx_description
1 polymer ?
#
loop_
_entity_poly.entity_id
_entity_poly.type
_entity_poly.pdbx_seq_one_letter_code
_entity_poly.pdbx_strand_id
1 'polypeptide(L)'
;MNSIKKVLYADDDLDDKAWVSEACKSMASPMYIDFVENGKQVLAYLANCNEDSKPAAIILDLNMPTLDGRQTLQRLKAMPEFKDIPVIIVTTSASKIDMEMCKRLGAAMYLTKPDTYTGWQQILKQLEPLVID
;
A
#
# COMPACT_ATOMS: atom_id res chain seq x y z
N MET A 1 0.22 22.69 -11.27
CA MET A 1 0.21 22.64 -9.79
C MET A 1 0.22 21.20 -9.33
N ASN A 2 1.18 20.85 -8.49
CA ASN A 2 1.25 19.49 -7.95
C ASN A 2 0.24 19.31 -6.83
N SER A 3 -0.56 18.26 -6.91
CA SER A 3 -1.44 17.91 -5.82
C SER A 3 -0.93 16.62 -5.15
N ILE A 4 -0.86 16.65 -3.82
CA ILE A 4 -0.44 15.49 -3.03
C ILE A 4 -1.64 14.58 -2.88
N LYS A 5 -1.49 13.34 -3.32
CA LYS A 5 -2.55 12.36 -3.27
C LYS A 5 -2.37 11.44 -2.07
N LYS A 6 -3.44 10.76 -1.71
CA LYS A 6 -3.43 9.83 -0.58
C LYS A 6 -2.87 8.48 -0.98
N VAL A 7 -2.22 7.84 -0.01
CA VAL A 7 -1.85 6.42 -0.07
C VAL A 7 -2.55 5.72 1.08
N LEU A 8 -3.18 4.61 0.81
CA LEU A 8 -3.78 3.76 1.83
C LEU A 8 -2.78 2.66 2.18
N TYR A 9 -2.43 2.54 3.45
CA TYR A 9 -1.44 1.56 3.91
C TYR A 9 -2.10 0.59 4.87
N ALA A 10 -2.14 -0.69 4.52
CA ALA A 10 -2.76 -1.75 5.31
C ALA A 10 -1.69 -2.63 5.95
N ASP A 11 -1.58 -2.58 7.27
CA ASP A 11 -0.62 -3.33 8.06
C ASP A 11 -1.05 -3.25 9.52
N ASP A 12 -0.98 -4.36 10.26
CA ASP A 12 -1.33 -4.38 11.67
C ASP A 12 -0.13 -4.16 12.59
N ASP A 13 1.08 -4.02 12.05
CA ASP A 13 2.31 -3.83 12.81
C ASP A 13 2.50 -2.36 13.17
N LEU A 14 2.48 -2.05 14.47
CA LEU A 14 2.62 -0.68 14.95
C LEU A 14 4.00 -0.10 14.68
N ASP A 15 5.05 -0.93 14.72
CA ASP A 15 6.41 -0.48 14.45
C ASP A 15 6.58 -0.07 12.99
N ASP A 16 6.01 -0.84 12.07
CA ASP A 16 6.05 -0.51 10.65
C ASP A 16 5.32 0.81 10.36
N LYS A 17 4.17 1.01 10.99
CA LYS A 17 3.44 2.27 10.85
C LYS A 17 4.26 3.47 11.33
N ALA A 18 4.96 3.30 12.45
CA ALA A 18 5.82 4.36 12.99
C ALA A 18 6.98 4.68 12.03
N TRP A 19 7.63 3.64 11.48
CA TRP A 19 8.69 3.81 10.48
C TRP A 19 8.19 4.58 9.26
N VAL A 20 7.05 4.16 8.71
CA VAL A 20 6.47 4.78 7.52
C VAL A 20 6.09 6.23 7.78
N SER A 21 5.51 6.53 8.94
CA SER A 21 5.12 7.90 9.30
C SER A 21 6.33 8.82 9.38
N GLU A 22 7.42 8.36 10.02
CA GLU A 22 8.64 9.16 10.12
C GLU A 22 9.32 9.35 8.77
N ALA A 23 9.39 8.28 7.96
CA ALA A 23 9.97 8.36 6.64
C ALA A 23 9.20 9.32 5.73
N CYS A 24 7.88 9.31 5.84
CA CYS A 24 7.02 10.20 5.06
C CYS A 24 7.30 11.67 5.38
N LYS A 25 7.47 11.99 6.66
CA LYS A 25 7.76 13.37 7.10
C LYS A 25 9.10 13.88 6.56
N SER A 26 10.04 12.99 6.30
CA SER A 26 11.38 13.37 5.85
C SER A 26 11.46 13.63 4.35
N MET A 27 10.39 13.36 3.60
CA MET A 27 10.39 13.52 2.15
C MET A 27 10.24 14.98 1.75
N ALA A 28 10.92 15.37 0.67
CA ALA A 28 10.79 16.72 0.12
C ALA A 28 9.36 17.00 -0.34
N SER A 29 8.69 15.96 -0.85
CA SER A 29 7.28 16.05 -1.26
C SER A 29 6.52 15.00 -0.45
N PRO A 30 6.05 15.34 0.76
CA PRO A 30 5.41 14.37 1.63
C PRO A 30 4.09 13.85 1.05
N MET A 31 3.85 12.56 1.26
CA MET A 31 2.60 11.92 0.90
C MET A 31 1.62 12.02 2.07
N TYR A 32 0.34 11.93 1.77
CA TYR A 32 -0.68 11.77 2.80
C TYR A 32 -1.00 10.28 2.90
N ILE A 33 -0.73 9.68 4.06
CA ILE A 33 -0.92 8.25 4.26
C ILE A 33 -2.00 8.01 5.31
N ASP A 34 -3.03 7.25 4.94
CA ASP A 34 -4.01 6.73 5.87
C ASP A 34 -3.70 5.27 6.17
N PHE A 35 -3.78 4.87 7.44
CA PHE A 35 -3.48 3.52 7.87
C PHE A 35 -4.75 2.75 8.20
N VAL A 36 -4.79 1.49 7.78
CA VAL A 36 -5.78 0.51 8.21
C VAL A 36 -5.05 -0.76 8.62
N GLU A 37 -5.74 -1.69 9.29
CA GLU A 37 -5.06 -2.82 9.93
C GLU A 37 -5.24 -4.15 9.21
N ASN A 38 -6.21 -4.25 8.31
CA ASN A 38 -6.50 -5.51 7.62
C ASN A 38 -7.27 -5.26 6.32
N GLY A 39 -7.48 -6.35 5.56
CA GLY A 39 -8.14 -6.25 4.28
C GLY A 39 -9.60 -5.83 4.34
N LYS A 40 -10.32 -6.21 5.40
CA LYS A 40 -11.70 -5.76 5.55
C LYS A 40 -11.77 -4.25 5.72
N GLN A 41 -10.82 -3.68 6.47
CA GLN A 41 -10.76 -2.23 6.63
C GLN A 41 -10.37 -1.53 5.33
N VAL A 42 -9.54 -2.15 4.49
CA VAL A 42 -9.24 -1.63 3.15
C VAL A 42 -10.54 -1.49 2.35
N LEU A 43 -11.32 -2.56 2.29
CA LEU A 43 -12.56 -2.57 1.51
C LEU A 43 -13.58 -1.57 2.06
N ALA A 44 -13.69 -1.47 3.38
CA ALA A 44 -14.59 -0.50 4.02
C ALA A 44 -14.16 0.94 3.73
N TYR A 45 -12.87 1.21 3.78
CA TYR A 45 -12.31 2.52 3.46
C TYR A 45 -12.69 2.92 2.03
N LEU A 46 -12.46 2.02 1.08
CA LEU A 46 -12.75 2.28 -0.32
C LEU A 46 -14.24 2.45 -0.59
N ALA A 47 -15.07 1.68 0.10
CA ALA A 47 -16.53 1.79 -0.04
C ALA A 47 -17.05 3.17 0.39
N ASN A 48 -16.33 3.86 1.26
CA ASN A 48 -16.67 5.21 1.72
C ASN A 48 -16.02 6.31 0.91
N CYS A 49 -15.22 5.98 -0.10
CA CYS A 49 -14.59 6.96 -0.98
C CYS A 49 -15.51 7.32 -2.14
N ASN A 50 -15.42 8.59 -2.60
CA ASN A 50 -15.95 8.98 -3.91
C ASN A 50 -14.78 9.05 -4.90
N GLU A 51 -15.04 9.45 -6.13
CA GLU A 51 -14.00 9.52 -7.16
C GLU A 51 -12.84 10.46 -6.76
N ASP A 52 -13.15 11.54 -6.04
CA ASP A 52 -12.14 12.53 -5.66
C ASP A 52 -11.31 12.10 -4.45
N SER A 53 -11.81 11.16 -3.64
CA SER A 53 -11.16 10.75 -2.40
C SER A 53 -10.51 9.37 -2.47
N LYS A 54 -10.54 8.70 -3.62
CA LYS A 54 -9.86 7.42 -3.79
C LYS A 54 -8.34 7.59 -3.62
N PRO A 55 -7.68 6.62 -2.96
CA PRO A 55 -6.23 6.70 -2.87
C PRO A 55 -5.57 6.53 -4.24
N ALA A 56 -4.42 7.16 -4.41
CA ALA A 56 -3.62 7.03 -5.62
C ALA A 56 -2.87 5.70 -5.67
N ALA A 57 -2.65 5.09 -4.52
CA ALA A 57 -1.99 3.79 -4.40
C ALA A 57 -2.42 3.12 -3.10
N ILE A 58 -2.34 1.80 -3.08
CA ILE A 58 -2.65 0.99 -1.90
C ILE A 58 -1.44 0.13 -1.60
N ILE A 59 -0.94 0.19 -0.36
CA ILE A 59 0.13 -0.67 0.11
C ILE A 59 -0.49 -1.75 0.99
N LEU A 60 -0.19 -3.01 0.72
CA LEU A 60 -0.70 -4.14 1.48
C LEU A 60 0.45 -4.98 2.02
N ASP A 61 0.37 -5.36 3.29
CA ASP A 61 1.14 -6.48 3.81
C ASP A 61 0.39 -7.77 3.49
N LEU A 62 1.11 -8.84 3.19
CA LEU A 62 0.48 -10.14 2.96
C LEU A 62 -0.09 -10.75 4.23
N ASN A 63 0.59 -10.53 5.36
CA ASN A 63 0.23 -11.17 6.63
C ASN A 63 -0.58 -10.22 7.50
N MET A 64 -1.88 -10.24 7.31
CA MET A 64 -2.82 -9.44 8.10
C MET A 64 -3.93 -10.34 8.62
N PRO A 65 -4.51 -10.01 9.79
CA PRO A 65 -5.64 -10.80 10.31
C PRO A 65 -6.89 -10.59 9.48
N THR A 66 -7.85 -11.49 9.64
CA THR A 66 -9.20 -11.44 9.08
C THR A 66 -9.21 -11.65 7.57
N LEU A 67 -8.73 -10.68 6.81
CA LEU A 67 -8.58 -10.77 5.36
C LEU A 67 -7.15 -10.36 5.03
N ASP A 68 -6.34 -11.30 4.54
CA ASP A 68 -4.93 -11.05 4.29
C ASP A 68 -4.68 -10.28 2.99
N GLY A 69 -3.41 -9.97 2.70
CA GLY A 69 -3.06 -9.16 1.55
C GLY A 69 -3.35 -9.84 0.22
N ARG A 70 -3.20 -11.17 0.13
CA ARG A 70 -3.49 -11.91 -1.10
C ARG A 70 -4.97 -11.83 -1.44
N GLN A 71 -5.81 -12.11 -0.45
CA GLN A 71 -7.27 -12.06 -0.59
C GLN A 71 -7.73 -10.65 -0.93
N THR A 72 -7.13 -9.65 -0.27
CA THR A 72 -7.47 -8.25 -0.52
C THR A 72 -7.11 -7.84 -1.94
N LEU A 73 -5.90 -8.18 -2.39
CA LEU A 73 -5.46 -7.89 -3.75
C LEU A 73 -6.40 -8.52 -4.77
N GLN A 74 -6.75 -9.80 -4.56
CA GLN A 74 -7.64 -10.51 -5.47
C GLN A 74 -8.99 -9.80 -5.59
N ARG A 75 -9.57 -9.40 -4.45
CA ARG A 75 -10.86 -8.72 -4.43
C ARG A 75 -10.79 -7.35 -5.12
N LEU A 76 -9.73 -6.58 -4.85
CA LEU A 76 -9.58 -5.26 -5.47
C LEU A 76 -9.51 -5.36 -6.99
N LYS A 77 -8.76 -6.33 -7.49
CA LYS A 77 -8.59 -6.49 -8.95
C LYS A 77 -9.84 -7.03 -9.64
N ALA A 78 -10.77 -7.59 -8.87
CA ALA A 78 -12.07 -8.02 -9.39
C ALA A 78 -13.14 -6.93 -9.35
N MET A 79 -12.85 -5.78 -8.71
CA MET A 79 -13.82 -4.69 -8.56
C MET A 79 -13.55 -3.59 -9.59
N PRO A 80 -14.46 -3.34 -10.54
CA PRO A 80 -14.22 -2.35 -11.60
C PRO A 80 -13.87 -0.96 -11.08
N GLU A 81 -14.43 -0.56 -9.93
CA GLU A 81 -14.17 0.76 -9.34
C GLU A 81 -12.74 0.92 -8.84
N PHE A 82 -12.07 -0.19 -8.47
CA PHE A 82 -10.78 -0.13 -7.77
C PHE A 82 -9.64 -0.85 -8.49
N LYS A 83 -9.94 -1.63 -9.52
CA LYS A 83 -8.93 -2.47 -10.18
C LYS A 83 -7.76 -1.69 -10.76
N ASP A 84 -7.96 -0.42 -11.10
CA ASP A 84 -6.93 0.41 -11.71
C ASP A 84 -6.05 1.14 -10.69
N ILE A 85 -6.38 1.07 -9.40
CA ILE A 85 -5.53 1.65 -8.37
C ILE A 85 -4.29 0.77 -8.21
N PRO A 86 -3.07 1.33 -8.34
CA PRO A 86 -1.86 0.52 -8.15
C PRO A 86 -1.79 -0.06 -6.74
N VAL A 87 -1.49 -1.35 -6.65
CA VAL A 87 -1.33 -2.05 -5.37
C VAL A 87 0.13 -2.47 -5.24
N ILE A 88 0.75 -2.06 -4.15
CA ILE A 88 2.13 -2.38 -3.84
C ILE A 88 2.12 -3.32 -2.63
N ILE A 89 2.75 -4.47 -2.77
CA ILE A 89 2.92 -5.41 -1.66
C ILE A 89 4.23 -5.08 -0.95
N VAL A 90 4.15 -4.87 0.36
CA VAL A 90 5.33 -4.67 1.22
C VAL A 90 5.22 -5.68 2.35
N THR A 91 6.10 -6.67 2.36
CA THR A 91 5.97 -7.82 3.26
C THR A 91 7.33 -8.38 3.65
N THR A 92 7.37 -9.10 4.77
CA THR A 92 8.57 -9.85 5.16
C THR A 92 8.75 -11.15 4.39
N SER A 93 7.71 -11.60 3.66
CA SER A 93 7.78 -12.85 2.91
C SER A 93 8.77 -12.75 1.74
N ALA A 94 9.74 -13.67 1.71
CA ALA A 94 10.68 -13.80 0.60
C ALA A 94 10.28 -14.95 -0.34
N SER A 95 9.09 -15.48 -0.20
CA SER A 95 8.61 -16.62 -0.99
C SER A 95 8.44 -16.24 -2.45
N LYS A 96 9.07 -17.00 -3.35
CA LYS A 96 8.89 -16.83 -4.79
C LYS A 96 7.45 -17.11 -5.21
N ILE A 97 6.80 -18.06 -4.53
CA ILE A 97 5.41 -18.41 -4.80
C ILE A 97 4.50 -17.23 -4.51
N ASP A 98 4.69 -16.57 -3.36
CA ASP A 98 3.94 -15.37 -3.00
C ASP A 98 4.17 -14.25 -4.01
N MET A 99 5.43 -14.02 -4.37
CA MET A 99 5.78 -12.97 -5.33
C MET A 99 5.12 -13.20 -6.68
N GLU A 100 5.21 -14.41 -7.21
CA GLU A 100 4.63 -14.74 -8.50
C GLU A 100 3.12 -14.66 -8.48
N MET A 101 2.49 -15.12 -7.39
CA MET A 101 1.05 -15.05 -7.24
C MET A 101 0.57 -13.60 -7.22
N CYS A 102 1.25 -12.74 -6.45
CA CYS A 102 0.87 -11.32 -6.38
C CYS A 102 1.02 -10.64 -7.73
N LYS A 103 2.07 -10.95 -8.47
CA LYS A 103 2.25 -10.41 -9.83
C LYS A 103 1.13 -10.84 -10.76
N ARG A 104 0.74 -12.11 -10.72
CA ARG A 104 -0.38 -12.62 -11.53
C ARG A 104 -1.70 -11.95 -11.16
N LEU A 105 -1.89 -11.66 -9.88
CA LEU A 105 -3.09 -10.98 -9.41
C LEU A 105 -3.10 -9.50 -9.75
N GLY A 106 -1.99 -8.96 -10.25
CA GLY A 106 -1.94 -7.59 -10.74
C GLY A 106 -1.27 -6.60 -9.81
N ALA A 107 -0.47 -7.05 -8.84
CA ALA A 107 0.31 -6.13 -8.01
C ALA A 107 1.29 -5.34 -8.88
N ALA A 108 1.38 -4.04 -8.65
CA ALA A 108 2.29 -3.17 -9.39
C ALA A 108 3.75 -3.37 -8.95
N MET A 109 3.95 -3.65 -7.65
CA MET A 109 5.27 -3.89 -7.08
C MET A 109 5.17 -4.90 -5.96
N TYR A 110 6.26 -5.63 -5.72
CA TYR A 110 6.41 -6.53 -4.58
C TYR A 110 7.73 -6.19 -3.91
N LEU A 111 7.66 -5.62 -2.72
CA LEU A 111 8.83 -5.13 -2.00
C LEU A 111 8.96 -5.82 -0.65
N THR A 112 10.19 -6.11 -0.24
CA THR A 112 10.45 -6.69 1.07
C THR A 112 10.50 -5.60 2.13
N LYS A 113 9.90 -5.84 3.29
CA LYS A 113 9.95 -4.90 4.41
C LYS A 113 11.40 -4.67 4.82
N PRO A 114 11.85 -3.41 4.89
CA PRO A 114 13.18 -3.10 5.36
C PRO A 114 13.24 -3.15 6.89
N ASP A 115 14.45 -3.31 7.41
CA ASP A 115 14.71 -3.25 8.84
C ASP A 115 15.42 -1.96 9.26
N THR A 116 15.47 -0.97 8.37
CA THR A 116 16.11 0.32 8.62
C THR A 116 15.23 1.47 8.19
N TYR A 117 15.42 2.62 8.81
CA TYR A 117 14.74 3.85 8.44
C TYR A 117 15.03 4.24 6.99
N THR A 118 16.29 4.15 6.58
CA THR A 118 16.69 4.45 5.19
C THR A 118 15.95 3.56 4.19
N GLY A 119 15.78 2.28 4.53
CA GLY A 119 15.02 1.36 3.67
C GLY A 119 13.57 1.80 3.48
N TRP A 120 12.92 2.26 4.54
CA TRP A 120 11.55 2.78 4.43
C TRP A 120 11.50 4.06 3.60
N GLN A 121 12.48 4.94 3.74
CA GLN A 121 12.59 6.13 2.89
C GLN A 121 12.69 5.75 1.41
N GLN A 122 13.47 4.73 1.09
CA GLN A 122 13.63 4.25 -0.28
C GLN A 122 12.34 3.68 -0.84
N ILE A 123 11.58 2.95 -0.02
CA ILE A 123 10.28 2.43 -0.44
C ILE A 123 9.34 3.59 -0.81
N LEU A 124 9.26 4.61 0.04
CA LEU A 124 8.38 5.75 -0.24
C LEU A 124 8.82 6.52 -1.48
N LYS A 125 10.12 6.63 -1.72
CA LYS A 125 10.62 7.26 -2.95
C LYS A 125 10.20 6.52 -4.21
N GLN A 126 10.13 5.19 -4.14
CA GLN A 126 9.66 4.40 -5.28
C GLN A 126 8.19 4.64 -5.58
N LEU A 127 7.41 5.09 -4.60
CA LEU A 127 6.00 5.38 -4.77
C LEU A 127 5.72 6.79 -5.30
N GLU A 128 6.68 7.71 -5.19
CA GLU A 128 6.47 9.10 -5.60
C GLU A 128 5.89 9.25 -7.01
N PRO A 129 6.40 8.55 -8.03
CA PRO A 129 5.85 8.70 -9.38
C PRO A 129 4.39 8.29 -9.50
N LEU A 130 3.88 7.50 -8.58
CA LEU A 130 2.49 7.05 -8.58
C LEU A 130 1.56 8.02 -7.87
N VAL A 131 2.06 8.80 -6.90
CA VAL A 131 1.22 9.57 -5.98
C VAL A 131 1.43 11.07 -6.03
N ILE A 132 2.48 11.55 -6.68
CA ILE A 132 2.77 12.98 -6.80
C ILE A 132 2.81 13.36 -8.28
N ASP A 133 1.98 14.33 -8.62
CA ASP A 133 1.89 14.82 -9.99
C ASP A 133 3.12 15.63 -10.40
#